data_5a687d4ccac254a68ebc318b22772d16
#
_entry.id   5a687d4ccac254a68ebc318b22772d16
#
_cell.length_a   1.000
_cell.length_b   1.000
_cell.length_c   1.000
_cell.angle_alpha   90.00
_cell.angle_beta   90.00
_cell.angle_gamma   90.00
#
_symmetry.space_group_name_H-M   'P 1'
#
loop_
_entity.id
_entity.type
_entity.pdbx_description
1 polymer ?
#
loop_
_entity_poly.entity_id
_entity_poly.type
_entity_poly.pdbx_seq_one_letter_code
_entity_poly.pdbx_strand_id
1 'polypeptide(L)'
;MKLGGNANFGASTDVGAGFKYETEGGFGFASNVVSKNADSSGGMLGKSDTNKWDTQIAYTTDRWHGSFTYSNQQNWSSHAYNATKQAAAMKSGDFTGYAFRGYWMPEDTGTATPEISFGYDIRSADDTVTSGTGKESDSYFVGLTWKDMFQADDRLGLAFTQPLKVTECN
;
A
#
# COMPACT_ATOMS: atom_id res chain seq x y z
N MET A 1 -6.37 -6.32 10.25
CA MET A 1 -5.29 -5.46 9.72
C MET A 1 -4.70 -6.10 8.48
N LYS A 2 -4.69 -5.45 7.32
CA LYS A 2 -3.97 -5.93 6.14
C LYS A 2 -2.64 -5.20 6.07
N LEU A 3 -1.54 -5.92 6.04
CA LEU A 3 -0.24 -5.34 5.72
C LEU A 3 -0.33 -4.70 4.32
N GLY A 4 -0.11 -3.39 4.25
CA GLY A 4 -0.27 -2.61 3.03
C GLY A 4 0.85 -2.79 2.01
N GLY A 5 1.38 -3.98 1.87
CA GLY A 5 2.41 -4.30 0.90
C GLY A 5 1.99 -5.47 0.03
N ASN A 6 1.90 -5.29 -1.27
CA ASN A 6 1.88 -6.40 -2.21
C ASN A 6 3.27 -7.04 -2.24
N ALA A 7 3.54 -7.96 -1.34
CA ALA A 7 4.63 -8.89 -1.50
C ALA A 7 4.20 -9.90 -2.58
N ASN A 8 4.54 -9.63 -3.82
CA ASN A 8 4.40 -10.63 -4.87
C ASN A 8 5.52 -11.66 -4.71
N PHE A 9 5.20 -12.76 -4.05
CA PHE A 9 6.01 -13.96 -4.10
C PHE A 9 5.78 -14.61 -5.47
N GLY A 10 6.64 -14.36 -6.42
CA GLY A 10 6.46 -14.83 -7.80
C GLY A 10 7.52 -15.81 -8.27
N ALA A 11 8.60 -16.01 -7.52
CA ALA A 11 9.68 -16.93 -7.87
C ALA A 11 9.97 -17.89 -6.72
N SER A 12 10.50 -19.07 -7.05
CA SER A 12 10.86 -20.11 -6.09
C SER A 12 11.99 -19.72 -5.12
N THR A 13 12.64 -18.60 -5.36
CA THR A 13 13.79 -18.09 -4.61
C THR A 13 13.47 -16.88 -3.73
N ASP A 14 12.21 -16.48 -3.70
CA ASP A 14 11.76 -15.38 -2.85
C ASP A 14 11.63 -15.86 -1.40
N VAL A 15 12.12 -15.06 -0.46
CA VAL A 15 12.02 -15.32 0.96
C VAL A 15 11.49 -14.08 1.68
N GLY A 16 10.69 -14.29 2.69
CA GLY A 16 10.16 -13.20 3.50
C GLY A 16 9.89 -13.62 4.93
N ALA A 17 9.95 -12.63 5.81
CA ALA A 17 9.61 -12.79 7.21
C ALA A 17 8.86 -11.55 7.68
N GLY A 18 7.99 -11.73 8.65
CA GLY A 18 7.25 -10.61 9.22
C GLY A 18 6.62 -10.97 10.55
N PHE A 19 6.25 -9.96 11.28
CA PHE A 19 5.50 -10.11 12.51
C PHE A 19 4.40 -9.06 12.60
N LYS A 20 3.40 -9.38 13.42
CA LYS A 20 2.27 -8.51 13.72
C LYS A 20 2.00 -8.57 15.21
N TYR A 21 1.73 -7.45 15.80
CA TYR A 21 1.32 -7.31 17.18
C TYR A 21 0.06 -6.45 17.26
N GLU A 22 -0.93 -6.89 18.00
CA GLU A 22 -2.19 -6.16 18.22
C GLU A 22 -2.54 -6.19 19.69
N THR A 23 -3.03 -5.06 20.21
CA THR A 23 -3.51 -4.91 21.57
C THR A 23 -5.03 -4.99 21.62
N GLU A 24 -5.59 -5.36 22.76
CA GLU A 24 -7.04 -5.30 23.02
C GLU A 24 -7.60 -3.87 22.89
N GLY A 25 -6.77 -2.85 23.10
CA GLY A 25 -7.13 -1.45 22.93
C GLY A 25 -7.16 -0.96 21.49
N GLY A 26 -7.00 -1.87 20.49
CA GLY A 26 -7.12 -1.57 19.07
C GLY A 26 -5.85 -1.03 18.41
N PHE A 27 -4.76 -0.87 19.14
CA PHE A 27 -3.48 -0.50 18.55
C PHE A 27 -2.83 -1.72 17.90
N GLY A 28 -2.29 -1.54 16.69
CA GLY A 28 -1.60 -2.56 15.93
C GLY A 28 -0.27 -2.07 15.40
N PHE A 29 0.72 -2.97 15.39
CA PHE A 29 2.00 -2.79 14.75
C PHE A 29 2.32 -4.02 13.91
N ALA A 30 2.86 -3.81 12.71
CA ALA A 30 3.30 -4.90 11.86
C ALA A 30 4.53 -4.48 11.07
N SER A 31 5.44 -5.42 10.87
CA SER A 31 6.59 -5.22 9.99
C SER A 31 6.89 -6.50 9.23
N ASN A 32 7.29 -6.36 7.97
CA ASN A 32 7.68 -7.47 7.13
C ASN A 32 8.82 -7.08 6.21
N VAL A 33 9.64 -8.05 5.87
CA VAL A 33 10.68 -7.96 4.87
C VAL A 33 10.52 -9.06 3.84
N VAL A 34 10.74 -8.73 2.59
CA VAL A 34 10.77 -9.68 1.46
C VAL A 34 12.04 -9.45 0.67
N SER A 35 12.75 -10.52 0.36
CA SER A 35 13.92 -10.52 -0.51
C SER A 35 13.66 -11.45 -1.68
N LYS A 36 13.84 -10.97 -2.89
CA LYS A 36 13.77 -11.75 -4.12
C LYS A 36 15.16 -12.16 -4.55
N ASN A 37 15.26 -13.36 -5.13
CA ASN A 37 16.52 -13.93 -5.62
C ASN A 37 17.60 -14.09 -4.52
N ALA A 38 17.20 -14.37 -3.29
CA ALA A 38 18.09 -14.50 -2.14
C ALA A 38 19.17 -15.60 -2.31
N ASP A 39 18.95 -16.56 -3.16
CA ASP A 39 19.88 -17.63 -3.50
C ASP A 39 20.99 -17.18 -4.45
N SER A 40 20.72 -16.23 -5.33
CA SER A 40 21.68 -15.74 -6.34
C SER A 40 22.62 -14.67 -5.83
N SER A 41 22.28 -13.98 -4.75
CA SER A 41 22.98 -12.82 -4.24
C SER A 41 23.65 -13.01 -2.88
N GLY A 42 23.67 -14.22 -2.38
CA GLY A 42 24.38 -14.58 -1.14
C GLY A 42 23.56 -14.51 0.12
N GLY A 43 22.25 -14.63 0.00
CA GLY A 43 21.32 -14.73 1.11
C GLY A 43 20.33 -13.56 1.20
N MET A 44 19.42 -13.66 2.16
CA MET A 44 18.42 -12.65 2.42
C MET A 44 19.07 -11.29 2.74
N LEU A 45 18.60 -10.22 2.10
CA LEU A 45 19.10 -8.84 2.24
C LEU A 45 20.48 -8.60 1.63
N GLY A 46 20.93 -9.41 0.69
CA GLY A 46 22.15 -9.14 -0.09
C GLY A 46 22.04 -7.81 -0.87
N LYS A 47 23.19 -7.16 -1.12
CA LYS A 47 23.24 -5.83 -1.77
C LYS A 47 22.69 -5.81 -3.20
N SER A 48 22.70 -6.95 -3.88
CA SER A 48 22.19 -7.09 -5.25
C SER A 48 20.74 -7.59 -5.29
N ASP A 49 20.16 -7.85 -4.14
CA ASP A 49 18.79 -8.35 -4.05
C ASP A 49 17.76 -7.26 -4.28
N THR A 50 16.62 -7.69 -4.75
CA THR A 50 15.41 -6.88 -4.74
C THR A 50 14.75 -7.04 -3.37
N ASN A 51 14.96 -6.10 -2.48
CA ASN A 51 14.45 -6.14 -1.13
C ASN A 51 13.28 -5.17 -0.95
N LYS A 52 12.34 -5.57 -0.13
CA LYS A 52 11.24 -4.71 0.30
C LYS A 52 11.02 -4.86 1.79
N TRP A 53 10.93 -3.73 2.48
CA TRP A 53 10.60 -3.65 3.89
C TRP A 53 9.39 -2.74 4.07
N ASP A 54 8.35 -3.27 4.69
CA ASP A 54 7.15 -2.51 5.07
C ASP A 54 6.99 -2.51 6.58
N THR A 55 6.65 -1.35 7.13
CA THR A 55 6.29 -1.19 8.54
C THR A 55 4.97 -0.43 8.63
N GLN A 56 4.05 -0.95 9.41
CA GLN A 56 2.71 -0.38 9.56
C GLN A 56 2.36 -0.20 11.02
N ILE A 57 1.80 0.95 11.35
CA ILE A 57 1.08 1.20 12.59
C ILE A 57 -0.40 1.40 12.26
N ALA A 58 -1.27 0.96 13.15
CA ALA A 58 -2.71 1.11 12.97
C ALA A 58 -3.41 1.27 14.32
N TYR A 59 -4.54 1.94 14.26
CA TYR A 59 -5.48 2.00 15.37
C TYR A 59 -6.88 1.66 14.86
N THR A 60 -7.54 0.74 15.54
CA THR A 60 -8.85 0.23 15.14
C THR A 60 -9.79 0.22 16.35
N THR A 61 -10.96 0.76 16.16
CA THR A 61 -12.09 0.64 17.09
C THR A 61 -13.27 0.02 16.34
N ASP A 62 -14.40 -0.13 16.98
CA ASP A 62 -15.61 -0.64 16.35
C ASP A 62 -16.05 0.20 15.14
N ARG A 63 -15.76 1.52 15.18
CA ARG A 63 -16.25 2.49 14.18
C ARG A 63 -15.16 3.21 13.40
N TRP A 64 -13.92 3.15 13.86
CA TRP A 64 -12.78 3.85 13.25
C TRP A 64 -11.64 2.90 12.96
N HIS A 65 -11.03 3.11 11.86
CA HIS A 65 -9.73 2.55 11.56
C HIS A 65 -8.84 3.63 10.94
N GLY A 66 -7.61 3.70 11.40
CA GLY A 66 -6.57 4.50 10.78
C GLY A 66 -5.28 3.69 10.72
N SER A 67 -4.57 3.75 9.62
CA SER A 67 -3.27 3.12 9.48
C SER A 67 -2.30 3.97 8.68
N PHE A 68 -1.04 3.88 9.04
CA PHE A 68 0.09 4.45 8.33
C PHE A 68 1.08 3.34 8.01
N THR A 69 1.51 3.26 6.78
CA THR A 69 2.51 2.29 6.32
C THR A 69 3.69 3.04 5.73
N TYR A 70 4.88 2.70 6.17
CA TYR A 70 6.16 3.07 5.57
C TYR A 70 6.69 1.87 4.79
N SER A 71 7.15 2.11 3.58
CA SER A 71 7.76 1.11 2.69
C SER A 71 9.12 1.59 2.22
N ASN A 72 10.12 0.73 2.32
CA ASN A 72 11.42 0.93 1.66
C ASN A 72 11.64 -0.23 0.69
N GLN A 73 12.06 0.08 -0.53
CA GLN A 73 12.21 -0.89 -1.61
C GLN A 73 13.53 -0.64 -2.30
N GLN A 74 14.39 -1.65 -2.36
CA GLN A 74 15.69 -1.60 -3.02
C GLN A 74 15.66 -2.44 -4.31
N ASN A 75 16.21 -1.90 -5.40
CA ASN A 75 16.26 -2.54 -6.72
C ASN A 75 14.87 -3.05 -7.19
N TRP A 76 13.80 -2.46 -6.69
CA TRP A 76 12.44 -2.91 -6.99
C TRP A 76 12.02 -2.39 -8.35
N SER A 77 11.69 -3.30 -9.27
CA SER A 77 10.97 -2.87 -10.46
C SER A 77 9.55 -2.53 -10.04
N SER A 78 9.19 -1.25 -10.13
CA SER A 78 7.80 -0.89 -9.91
C SER A 78 6.97 -1.58 -10.99
N HIS A 79 6.24 -2.61 -10.64
CA HIS A 79 5.11 -3.02 -11.42
C HIS A 79 4.05 -1.95 -11.21
N ALA A 80 4.24 -0.84 -11.92
CA ALA A 80 3.19 0.14 -12.06
C ALA A 80 2.01 -0.59 -12.67
N TYR A 81 0.96 -0.59 -11.93
CA TYR A 81 -0.32 -1.11 -12.34
C TYR A 81 -0.63 -0.67 -13.77
N ASN A 82 -0.51 -1.60 -14.72
CA ASN A 82 -1.15 -1.58 -16.03
C ASN A 82 -1.11 -0.33 -16.89
N ALA A 83 -0.10 0.44 -16.87
CA ALA A 83 -0.04 1.48 -17.87
C ALA A 83 1.17 1.27 -18.73
N THR A 84 0.95 0.76 -19.90
CA THR A 84 1.93 0.62 -20.99
C THR A 84 2.74 1.90 -21.26
N LYS A 85 2.30 3.04 -20.78
CA LYS A 85 3.02 4.32 -20.83
C LYS A 85 3.66 4.74 -19.51
N GLN A 86 3.07 4.42 -18.35
CA GLN A 86 3.62 4.74 -17.04
C GLN A 86 4.64 3.70 -16.54
N ALA A 87 4.49 2.44 -16.93
CA ALA A 87 5.48 1.41 -16.64
C ALA A 87 6.82 1.66 -17.32
N ALA A 88 6.83 2.38 -18.45
CA ALA A 88 8.06 2.81 -19.10
C ALA A 88 8.78 3.96 -18.37
N ALA A 89 8.06 4.71 -17.53
CA ALA A 89 8.61 5.84 -16.79
C ALA A 89 9.21 5.46 -15.41
N MET A 90 8.86 4.29 -14.88
CA MET A 90 9.37 3.83 -13.57
C MET A 90 10.24 2.58 -13.76
N LYS A 91 11.51 2.79 -13.95
CA LYS A 91 12.51 1.72 -14.04
C LYS A 91 12.85 1.17 -12.66
N SER A 92 13.61 0.08 -12.62
CA SER A 92 14.15 -0.47 -11.37
C SER A 92 14.96 0.57 -10.63
N GLY A 93 14.77 0.67 -9.33
CA GLY A 93 15.48 1.60 -8.47
C GLY A 93 15.07 1.42 -7.01
N ASP A 94 15.59 2.29 -6.18
CA ASP A 94 15.25 2.36 -4.78
C ASP A 94 14.09 3.33 -4.59
N PHE A 95 13.10 2.92 -3.80
CA PHE A 95 11.89 3.70 -3.57
C PHE A 95 11.54 3.73 -2.11
N THR A 96 11.09 4.90 -1.67
CA THR A 96 10.44 5.07 -0.37
C THR A 96 8.97 5.38 -0.59
N GLY A 97 8.10 4.71 0.16
CA GLY A 97 6.66 4.87 0.06
C GLY A 97 5.99 5.11 1.40
N TYR A 98 4.94 5.91 1.37
CA TYR A 98 4.07 6.18 2.50
C TYR A 98 2.63 5.91 2.09
N ALA A 99 1.88 5.22 2.94
CA ALA A 99 0.48 4.94 2.70
C ALA A 99 -0.36 5.24 3.94
N PHE A 100 -1.43 5.98 3.74
CA PHE A 100 -2.45 6.24 4.76
C PHE A 100 -3.74 5.56 4.36
N ARG A 101 -4.40 4.90 5.31
CA ARG A 101 -5.69 4.26 5.13
C ARG A 101 -6.57 4.56 6.32
N GLY A 102 -7.84 4.75 6.06
CA GLY A 102 -8.79 4.91 7.13
C GLY A 102 -10.20 4.57 6.69
N TYR A 103 -11.03 4.28 7.66
CA TYR A 103 -12.47 4.24 7.50
C TYR A 103 -13.16 4.72 8.76
N TRP A 104 -14.38 5.19 8.57
CA TRP A 104 -15.32 5.52 9.61
C TRP A 104 -16.69 4.94 9.28
N MET A 105 -17.35 4.36 10.29
CA MET A 105 -18.69 3.81 10.18
C MET A 105 -19.66 4.57 11.09
N PRO A 106 -20.87 4.95 10.60
CA PRO A 106 -21.90 5.50 11.46
C PRO A 106 -22.42 4.43 12.45
N GLU A 107 -23.09 4.88 13.51
CA GLU A 107 -23.74 3.97 14.47
C GLU A 107 -24.92 3.26 13.85
N ASP A 108 -25.71 4.03 13.10
CA ASP A 108 -26.95 3.56 12.51
C ASP A 108 -26.77 3.24 11.04
N THR A 109 -27.41 2.17 10.59
CA THR A 109 -27.60 1.83 9.17
C THR A 109 -28.96 2.33 8.66
N GLY A 110 -29.19 2.30 7.36
CA GLY A 110 -30.46 2.79 6.76
C GLY A 110 -30.61 4.31 6.78
N THR A 111 -29.55 5.04 7.08
CA THR A 111 -29.52 6.51 7.12
C THR A 111 -28.84 7.10 5.89
N ALA A 112 -29.00 8.41 5.68
CA ALA A 112 -28.31 9.13 4.63
C ALA A 112 -26.79 9.26 4.87
N THR A 113 -26.30 8.95 6.08
CA THR A 113 -24.88 9.01 6.44
C THR A 113 -24.16 7.76 5.99
N PRO A 114 -23.21 7.85 5.06
CA PRO A 114 -22.47 6.68 4.59
C PRO A 114 -21.35 6.27 5.56
N GLU A 115 -20.92 5.04 5.46
CA GLU A 115 -19.57 4.63 5.85
C GLU A 115 -18.58 5.30 4.88
N ILE A 116 -17.52 5.89 5.42
CA ILE A 116 -16.49 6.59 4.65
C ILE A 116 -15.19 5.81 4.73
N SER A 117 -14.60 5.48 3.59
CA SER A 117 -13.26 4.92 3.49
C SER A 117 -12.37 5.82 2.64
N PHE A 118 -11.09 5.92 3.00
CA PHE A 118 -10.14 6.70 2.23
C PHE A 118 -8.75 6.07 2.27
N GLY A 119 -7.97 6.41 1.27
CA GLY A 119 -6.57 6.06 1.20
C GLY A 119 -5.79 7.03 0.35
N TYR A 120 -4.53 7.23 0.74
CA TYR A 120 -3.57 8.04 0.01
C TYR A 120 -2.20 7.36 0.05
N ASP A 121 -1.57 7.24 -1.10
CA ASP A 121 -0.24 6.67 -1.26
C ASP A 121 0.67 7.69 -1.95
N ILE A 122 1.87 7.83 -1.41
CA ILE A 122 2.98 8.57 -2.02
C ILE A 122 4.14 7.62 -2.17
N ARG A 123 4.82 7.68 -3.30
CA ARG A 123 6.06 6.98 -3.55
C ARG A 123 7.08 7.94 -4.13
N SER A 124 8.27 7.94 -3.56
CA SER A 124 9.42 8.70 -4.02
C SER A 124 10.55 7.76 -4.42
N ALA A 125 11.20 8.03 -5.54
CA ALA A 125 12.40 7.34 -5.98
C ALA A 125 13.64 8.05 -5.45
N ASP A 126 14.65 7.27 -5.06
CA ASP A 126 15.94 7.83 -4.70
C ASP A 126 16.70 8.33 -5.95
N ASP A 127 17.69 9.21 -5.76
CA ASP A 127 18.47 9.86 -6.83
C ASP A 127 19.26 8.90 -7.74
N THR A 128 19.27 7.61 -7.44
CA THR A 128 19.88 6.55 -8.26
C THR A 128 19.07 6.23 -9.52
N VAL A 129 17.86 6.79 -9.65
CA VAL A 129 16.98 6.53 -10.79
C VAL A 129 17.44 7.32 -12.01
N THR A 130 17.58 6.63 -13.13
CA THR A 130 18.07 7.18 -14.41
C THR A 130 17.21 8.36 -14.89
N SER A 131 17.83 9.41 -15.40
CA SER A 131 17.16 10.56 -16.02
C SER A 131 16.02 10.14 -16.98
N GLY A 132 14.89 10.83 -16.89
CA GLY A 132 13.68 10.53 -17.67
C GLY A 132 12.76 9.48 -17.03
N THR A 133 12.97 9.13 -15.76
CA THR A 133 12.10 8.24 -14.99
C THR A 133 11.26 9.02 -13.98
N GLY A 134 10.09 8.48 -13.63
CA GLY A 134 9.24 9.07 -12.60
C GLY A 134 9.95 9.08 -11.26
N LYS A 135 10.06 10.25 -10.64
CA LYS A 135 10.67 10.46 -9.34
C LYS A 135 9.65 10.35 -8.23
N GLU A 136 8.49 10.91 -8.42
CA GLU A 136 7.40 10.84 -7.48
C GLU A 136 6.12 10.34 -8.14
N SER A 137 5.32 9.65 -7.35
CA SER A 137 4.00 9.19 -7.77
C SER A 137 3.05 9.17 -6.58
N ASP A 138 1.80 9.48 -6.84
CA ASP A 138 0.74 9.40 -5.84
C ASP A 138 -0.48 8.65 -6.35
N SER A 139 -1.31 8.22 -5.42
CA SER A 139 -2.63 7.69 -5.69
C SER A 139 -3.56 7.93 -4.51
N TYR A 140 -4.85 8.07 -4.77
CA TYR A 140 -5.83 8.18 -3.71
C TYR A 140 -7.15 7.50 -4.07
N PHE A 141 -7.91 7.19 -3.03
CA PHE A 141 -9.31 6.80 -3.17
C PHE A 141 -10.14 7.36 -2.03
N VAL A 142 -11.42 7.58 -2.32
CA VAL A 142 -12.46 7.85 -1.34
C VAL A 142 -13.63 6.94 -1.70
N GLY A 143 -14.13 6.19 -0.73
CA GLY A 143 -15.29 5.33 -0.86
C GLY A 143 -16.39 5.75 0.11
N LEU A 144 -17.61 5.74 -0.35
CA LEU A 144 -18.82 5.96 0.42
C LEU A 144 -19.69 4.71 0.30
N THR A 145 -20.14 4.17 1.43
CA THR A 145 -20.97 2.96 1.44
C THR A 145 -22.16 3.19 2.37
N TRP A 146 -23.35 3.03 1.81
CA TRP A 146 -24.60 3.01 2.57
C TRP A 146 -25.04 1.57 2.75
N LYS A 147 -25.38 1.21 3.97
CA LYS A 147 -25.93 -0.10 4.33
C LYS A 147 -27.41 0.06 4.66
N ASP A 148 -28.21 -0.93 4.27
CA ASP A 148 -29.64 -1.00 4.57
C ASP A 148 -30.43 0.23 4.10
N MET A 149 -30.03 0.83 2.96
CA MET A 149 -30.58 2.10 2.49
C MET A 149 -32.01 1.96 1.95
N PHE A 150 -32.31 0.86 1.28
CA PHE A 150 -33.61 0.58 0.65
C PHE A 150 -34.26 -0.67 1.22
N GLN A 151 -33.48 -1.67 1.54
CA GLN A 151 -33.93 -2.95 2.12
C GLN A 151 -32.85 -3.44 3.10
N ALA A 152 -33.28 -4.30 4.04
CA ALA A 152 -32.35 -4.98 4.93
C ALA A 152 -31.28 -5.74 4.13
N ASP A 153 -30.04 -5.64 4.54
CA ASP A 153 -28.86 -6.27 3.94
C ASP A 153 -28.44 -5.73 2.56
N ASP A 154 -29.05 -4.66 2.05
CA ASP A 154 -28.56 -4.03 0.82
C ASP A 154 -27.33 -3.17 1.07
N ARG A 155 -26.59 -2.90 -0.01
CA ARG A 155 -25.42 -2.03 0.03
C ARG A 155 -25.35 -1.19 -1.23
N LEU A 156 -25.26 0.12 -1.05
CA LEU A 156 -24.98 1.06 -2.11
C LEU A 156 -23.56 1.62 -1.91
N GLY A 157 -22.74 1.56 -2.94
CA GLY A 157 -21.35 2.06 -2.88
C GLY A 157 -21.07 3.05 -3.98
N LEU A 158 -20.31 4.10 -3.63
CA LEU A 158 -19.75 5.06 -4.57
C LEU A 158 -18.26 5.21 -4.26
N ALA A 159 -17.42 5.15 -5.28
CA ALA A 159 -15.98 5.28 -5.12
C ALA A 159 -15.39 6.27 -6.12
N PHE A 160 -14.50 7.12 -5.62
CA PHE A 160 -13.68 8.02 -6.41
C PHE A 160 -12.22 7.59 -6.22
N THR A 161 -11.50 7.41 -7.32
CA THR A 161 -10.12 6.96 -7.26
C THR A 161 -9.26 7.65 -8.30
N GLN A 162 -8.06 8.05 -7.90
CA GLN A 162 -6.97 8.36 -8.80
C GLN A 162 -5.98 7.20 -8.75
N PRO A 163 -5.81 6.45 -9.85
CA PRO A 163 -4.75 5.45 -9.93
C PRO A 163 -3.38 6.09 -9.77
N LEU A 164 -2.37 5.28 -9.47
CA LEU A 164 -1.00 5.74 -9.34
C LEU A 164 -0.60 6.60 -10.54
N LYS A 165 -0.28 7.85 -10.27
CA LYS A 165 0.11 8.87 -11.24
C LYS A 165 1.51 9.37 -10.91
N VAL A 166 2.38 9.43 -11.91
CA VAL A 166 3.68 10.11 -11.77
C VAL A 166 3.45 11.61 -11.69
N THR A 167 3.92 12.24 -10.63
CA THR A 167 3.77 13.67 -10.34
C THR A 167 5.04 14.44 -10.62
N GLU A 168 6.20 13.80 -10.51
CA GLU A 168 7.50 14.39 -10.83
C GLU A 168 8.35 13.40 -11.64
N CYS A 169 9.05 13.91 -12.65
CA CYS A 169 10.05 13.18 -13.43
C CYS A 169 11.44 13.79 -13.24
N ASN A 170 12.46 12.95 -13.29
CA ASN A 170 13.87 13.35 -13.22
C ASN A 170 14.38 13.80 -14.58
#